data_4e9bfbd08e11a652c17fb887ef235e77
#
_entry.id   4e9bfbd08e11a652c17fb887ef235e77
#
_cell.length_a   1.000
_cell.length_b   1.000
_cell.length_c   1.000
_cell.angle_alpha   90.00
_cell.angle_beta   90.00
_cell.angle_gamma   90.00
#
_symmetry.space_group_name_H-M   'P 1'
#
loop_
_entity.id
_entity.type
_entity.pdbx_description
1 polymer ?
#
loop_
_entity_poly.entity_id
_entity_poly.type
_entity_poly.pdbx_seq_one_letter_code
_entity_poly.pdbx_strand_id
1 'polypeptide(L)' 'MARKLVSKKELKTVYGIPYCFAHIARLEAAGKFPKRLRLGACRVAWYADEVEEWIDLRPRASAA' A
#
# COMPACT_ATOMS: atom_id res chain seq x y z
N MET A 1 12.50 8.21 -15.38
CA MET A 1 12.99 7.96 -14.03
C MET A 1 12.28 6.77 -13.42
N ALA A 2 13.02 5.86 -12.81
CA ALA A 2 12.44 4.67 -12.25
C ALA A 2 11.71 5.01 -10.94
N ARG A 3 10.49 4.50 -10.80
CA ARG A 3 9.75 4.63 -9.55
C ARG A 3 10.11 3.46 -8.65
N LYS A 4 10.24 3.75 -7.38
CA LYS A 4 10.56 2.72 -6.40
C LYS A 4 9.33 1.85 -6.15
N LEU A 5 9.56 0.55 -6.01
CA LEU A 5 8.50 -0.41 -5.72
C LEU A 5 8.59 -0.89 -4.29
N VAL A 6 7.46 -1.25 -3.74
CA VAL A 6 7.33 -1.75 -2.37
C VAL A 6 6.63 -3.09 -2.44
N SER A 7 7.22 -4.10 -1.81
CA SER A 7 6.60 -5.43 -1.76
C SER A 7 5.55 -5.47 -0.66
N LYS A 8 4.76 -6.56 -0.67
CA LYS A 8 3.75 -6.78 0.36
C LYS A 8 4.38 -6.79 1.76
N LYS A 9 5.54 -7.40 1.90
CA LYS A 9 6.24 -7.45 3.17
C LYS A 9 6.71 -6.06 3.59
N GLU A 10 7.17 -5.28 2.64
CA GLU A 10 7.68 -3.94 2.93
C GLU A 10 6.59 -2.97 3.33
N LEU A 11 5.36 -3.20 2.92
CA LEU A 11 4.26 -2.38 3.43
C LEU A 11 4.23 -2.42 4.95
N LYS A 12 4.49 -3.58 5.53
CA LYS A 12 4.49 -3.72 6.97
C LYS A 12 5.81 -3.26 7.59
N THR A 13 6.94 -3.65 7.01
CA THR A 13 8.25 -3.42 7.64
C THR A 13 8.77 -2.01 7.42
N VAL A 14 8.50 -1.41 6.27
CA VAL A 14 8.99 -0.08 5.94
C VAL A 14 7.97 1.00 6.31
N TYR A 15 6.71 0.77 5.98
CA TYR A 15 5.67 1.78 6.19
C TYR A 15 4.82 1.52 7.43
N GLY A 16 5.00 0.37 8.07
CA GLY A 16 4.26 0.08 9.29
C GLY A 16 2.77 -0.10 9.09
N ILE A 17 2.35 -0.47 7.88
CA ILE A 17 0.94 -0.72 7.60
C ILE A 17 0.58 -2.11 8.11
N PRO A 18 -0.27 -2.23 9.14
CA PRO A 18 -0.50 -3.52 9.80
C PRO A 18 -1.57 -4.38 9.14
N TYR A 19 -2.02 -4.02 7.95
CA TYR A 19 -3.12 -4.72 7.31
C TYR A 19 -2.66 -6.03 6.70
N CYS A 20 -3.48 -7.07 6.84
CA CYS A 20 -3.21 -8.33 6.16
C CYS A 20 -3.53 -8.18 4.68
N PHE A 21 -3.03 -9.14 3.90
CA PHE A 21 -3.20 -9.09 2.45
C PHE A 21 -4.67 -9.07 2.03
N ALA A 22 -5.50 -9.84 2.72
CA ALA A 22 -6.93 -9.87 2.42
C ALA A 22 -7.59 -8.52 2.66
N HIS A 23 -7.17 -7.81 3.72
CA HIS A 23 -7.70 -6.48 4.02
C HIS A 23 -7.29 -5.48 2.94
N ILE A 24 -6.03 -5.55 2.52
CA ILE A 24 -5.52 -4.68 1.45
C ILE A 24 -6.28 -4.94 0.16
N ALA A 25 -6.54 -6.22 -0.16
CA ALA A 25 -7.29 -6.56 -1.35
C ALA A 25 -8.69 -5.95 -1.33
N ARG A 26 -9.34 -5.94 -0.18
CA ARG A 26 -10.65 -5.32 -0.06
C ARG A 26 -10.59 -3.81 -0.22
N LEU A 27 -9.56 -3.18 0.31
CA LEU A 27 -9.39 -1.75 0.14
C LEU A 27 -9.14 -1.40 -1.32
N GLU A 28 -8.36 -2.22 -2.03
CA GLU A 28 -8.12 -2.01 -3.45
C GLU A 28 -9.42 -2.13 -4.25
N ALA A 29 -10.22 -3.15 -3.93
CA ALA A 29 -11.48 -3.36 -4.62
C ALA A 29 -12.45 -2.20 -4.38
N ALA A 30 -12.37 -1.58 -3.22
CA ALA A 30 -13.21 -0.43 -2.89
C ALA A 30 -12.63 0.89 -3.40
N GLY A 31 -11.46 0.86 -4.03
CA GLY A 31 -10.81 2.07 -4.51
C GLY A 31 -10.19 2.90 -3.42
N LYS A 32 -9.91 2.30 -2.27
CA LYS A 32 -9.39 3.01 -1.09
C LYS A 32 -7.93 2.72 -0.81
N PHE A 33 -7.24 2.05 -1.72
CA PHE A 33 -5.83 1.76 -1.59
C PHE A 33 -5.24 1.71 -2.99
N PRO A 34 -3.96 2.09 -3.18
CA PRO A 34 -3.34 2.02 -4.50
C PRO A 34 -3.39 0.59 -5.04
N LYS A 35 -3.64 0.47 -6.33
CA LYS A 35 -3.73 -0.85 -6.94
C LYS A 35 -2.35 -1.47 -7.07
N ARG A 36 -2.29 -2.77 -6.81
CA ARG A 36 -1.04 -3.52 -6.90
C ARG A 36 -0.60 -3.71 -8.34
N LEU A 37 0.69 -3.85 -8.50
CA LEU A 37 1.27 -4.22 -9.78
C LEU A 37 1.60 -5.70 -9.76
N ARG A 38 1.33 -6.39 -10.84
CA ARG A 38 1.72 -7.80 -10.97
C ARG A 38 3.11 -7.87 -11.57
N LEU A 39 4.04 -8.41 -10.82
CA LEU A 39 5.40 -8.59 -11.29
C LEU A 39 5.63 -10.02 -11.80
N GLY A 40 4.72 -10.94 -11.47
CA GLY A 40 4.83 -12.33 -11.86
C GLY A 40 3.65 -13.10 -11.32
N ALA A 41 3.69 -14.42 -11.44
CA ALA A 41 2.55 -15.27 -11.07
C ALA A 41 2.16 -15.10 -9.60
N CYS A 42 3.15 -14.99 -8.70
CA CYS A 42 2.89 -14.88 -7.27
C CYS A 42 3.51 -13.63 -6.66
N ARG A 43 3.91 -12.67 -7.48
CA ARG A 43 4.60 -11.49 -7.00
C ARG A 43 3.80 -10.25 -7.30
N VAL A 44 3.59 -9.44 -6.30
CA VAL A 44 2.91 -8.16 -6.42
C VAL A 44 3.73 -7.09 -5.72
N ALA A 45 3.53 -5.84 -6.14
CA ALA A 45 4.20 -4.72 -5.52
C ALA A 45 3.33 -3.49 -5.73
N TRP A 46 3.72 -2.40 -5.09
CA TRP A 46 3.05 -1.11 -5.24
C TRP A 46 4.11 -0.07 -5.52
N TYR A 47 3.73 1.00 -6.18
CA TYR A 47 4.63 2.14 -6.31
C TYR A 47 4.77 2.82 -4.95
N ALA A 48 6.01 3.05 -4.54
CA ALA A 48 6.27 3.65 -3.24
C ALA A 48 5.63 5.03 -3.11
N ASP A 49 5.72 5.84 -4.17
CA ASP A 49 5.15 7.18 -4.13
C ASP A 49 3.63 7.15 -3.98
N GLU A 50 2.96 6.16 -4.57
CA GLU A 50 1.52 6.01 -4.41
C GLU A 50 1.16 5.60 -3.00
N VAL A 51 1.95 4.72 -2.40
CA VAL A 51 1.72 4.30 -1.02
C VAL A 51 1.93 5.47 -0.07
N GLU A 52 2.98 6.25 -0.30
CA GLU A 52 3.25 7.42 0.54
C GLU A 52 2.15 8.46 0.42
N GLU A 53 1.64 8.70 -0.77
CA GLU A 53 0.52 9.61 -0.97
C GLU A 53 -0.72 9.10 -0.25
N TRP A 54 -0.98 7.80 -0.33
CA TRP A 54 -2.13 7.21 0.37
C TRP A 54 -2.02 7.44 1.87
N ILE A 55 -0.82 7.29 2.42
CA ILE A 55 -0.59 7.52 3.84
C ILE A 55 -0.85 8.99 4.19
N ASP A 56 -0.35 9.89 3.36
CA ASP A 56 -0.51 11.32 3.60
C ASP A 56 -1.97 11.75 3.58
N LEU A 57 -2.79 11.04 2.80
CA LEU A 57 -4.21 11.36 2.70
C LEU A 57 -5.03 10.73 3.83
N ARG A 58 -4.42 9.90 4.67
CA ARG A 58 -5.14 9.32 5.79
C ARG A 58 -5.44 10.38 6.84
N PRO A 59 -6.68 10.43 7.34
CA PRO A 59 -6.99 11.37 8.41
C PRO A 59 -6.25 10.98 9.69
N ARG A 60 -5.73 11.97 10.35
CA ARG A 60 -5.11 11.71 11.65
C ARG A 60 -6.18 11.57 12.69
N ALA A 61 -5.94 10.67 13.65
CA ALA A 61 -6.84 10.56 14.78
C ALA A 61 -6.83 11.90 15.51
N SER A 62 -8.02 12.39 15.86
CA SER A 62 -8.12 13.63 16.58
C SER A 62 -7.45 13.48 17.95
N ALA A 63 -6.66 14.46 18.31
CA ALA A 63 -5.98 14.47 19.59
C ALA A 63 -6.90 14.92 20.72
N ALA A 64 -8.13 15.11 20.42
CA ALA A 64 -9.10 15.62 21.37
C ALA A 64 -9.04 14.88 22.67
#